data_4b9a8fe9a6d3f33252e23332b4979f26
#
_entry.id   4b9a8fe9a6d3f33252e23332b4979f26
#
_cell.length_a   1.000
_cell.length_b   1.000
_cell.length_c   1.000
_cell.angle_alpha   90.00
_cell.angle_beta   90.00
_cell.angle_gamma   90.00
#
_symmetry.space_group_name_H-M   'P 1'
#
loop_
_entity.id
_entity.type
_entity.pdbx_description
1 polymer ?
#
loop_
_entity_poly.entity_id
_entity_poly.type
_entity_poly.pdbx_seq_one_letter_code
_entity_poly.pdbx_strand_id
1 'polypeptide(L)'
;MSSREISDAKSGIIARKSYGFRDPVVKNVVDKFVDRSDVGFEKYGSTLDDERRLKMKGLQKYLNDVQQELMDAVLYIQAAREELRDLSEEALIDKFREDKSDYTYPEFVEKFYEEKD
;
A
#
# COMPACT_ATOMS: atom_id res chain seq x y z
N MET A 1 -20.37 -9.21 -32.62
CA MET A 1 -19.70 -9.07 -31.31
C MET A 1 -19.24 -10.44 -30.82
N SER A 2 -18.07 -10.50 -30.27
CA SER A 2 -17.59 -11.71 -29.60
C SER A 2 -18.29 -11.91 -28.25
N SER A 3 -18.28 -13.15 -27.75
CA SER A 3 -18.83 -13.45 -26.41
C SER A 3 -18.19 -12.61 -25.30
N ARG A 4 -16.89 -12.28 -25.45
CA ARG A 4 -16.16 -11.45 -24.51
C ARG A 4 -16.68 -10.00 -24.51
N GLU A 5 -16.94 -9.42 -25.68
CA GLU A 5 -17.47 -8.06 -25.80
C GLU A 5 -18.85 -7.94 -25.17
N ILE A 6 -19.71 -8.94 -25.36
CA ILE A 6 -21.03 -8.99 -24.74
C ILE A 6 -20.91 -9.08 -23.21
N SER A 7 -19.99 -9.92 -22.72
CA SER A 7 -19.73 -10.06 -21.28
C SER A 7 -19.22 -8.75 -20.68
N ASP A 8 -18.27 -8.07 -21.34
CA ASP A 8 -17.72 -6.80 -20.89
C ASP A 8 -18.78 -5.70 -20.82
N ALA A 9 -19.64 -5.61 -21.83
CA ALA A 9 -20.75 -4.66 -21.84
C ALA A 9 -21.72 -4.88 -20.67
N LYS A 10 -22.05 -6.15 -20.36
CA LYS A 10 -22.93 -6.49 -19.22
C LYS A 10 -22.29 -6.18 -17.87
N SER A 11 -20.97 -6.33 -17.75
CA SER A 11 -20.23 -6.05 -16.50
C SER A 11 -19.85 -4.58 -16.33
N GLY A 12 -20.14 -3.71 -17.33
CA GLY A 12 -19.80 -2.31 -17.31
C GLY A 12 -18.34 -2.02 -17.70
N ILE A 13 -17.61 -2.99 -18.22
CA ILE A 13 -16.25 -2.81 -18.70
C ILE A 13 -16.29 -2.18 -20.09
N ILE A 14 -15.68 -0.99 -20.24
CA ILE A 14 -15.69 -0.23 -21.49
C ILE A 14 -14.49 -0.54 -22.39
N ALA A 15 -13.39 -1.05 -21.83
CA ALA A 15 -12.18 -1.35 -22.57
C ALA A 15 -11.35 -2.40 -21.85
N ARG A 16 -10.59 -3.19 -22.63
CA ARG A 16 -9.57 -4.11 -22.12
C ARG A 16 -8.27 -3.86 -22.85
N LYS A 17 -7.18 -3.92 -22.14
CA LYS A 17 -5.84 -3.85 -22.71
C LYS A 17 -4.89 -4.78 -21.95
N SER A 18 -4.11 -5.56 -22.67
CA SER A 18 -3.06 -6.37 -22.08
C SER A 18 -1.76 -5.58 -21.98
N TYR A 19 -1.07 -5.71 -20.86
CA TYR A 19 0.22 -5.09 -20.62
C TYR A 19 1.26 -6.16 -20.28
N GLY A 20 2.45 -6.03 -20.89
CA GLY A 20 3.61 -6.79 -20.45
C GLY A 20 4.33 -6.03 -19.34
N PHE A 21 4.64 -6.70 -18.25
CA PHE A 21 5.35 -6.11 -17.12
C PHE A 21 6.76 -6.70 -17.01
N ARG A 22 7.75 -5.84 -16.84
CA ARG A 22 9.12 -6.26 -16.52
C ARG A 22 9.33 -6.46 -15.03
N ASP A 23 8.60 -5.69 -14.24
CA ASP A 23 8.76 -5.63 -12.79
C ASP A 23 7.52 -6.23 -12.10
N PRO A 24 7.68 -7.36 -11.38
CA PRO A 24 6.58 -7.96 -10.64
C PRO A 24 5.95 -7.04 -9.58
N VAL A 25 6.73 -6.12 -9.02
CA VAL A 25 6.22 -5.14 -8.03
C VAL A 25 5.22 -4.21 -8.70
N VAL A 26 5.54 -3.73 -9.91
CA VAL A 26 4.63 -2.87 -10.67
C VAL A 26 3.34 -3.61 -11.01
N LYS A 27 3.44 -4.86 -11.47
CA LYS A 27 2.28 -5.70 -11.76
C LYS A 27 1.37 -5.80 -10.54
N ASN A 28 1.93 -6.08 -9.37
CA ASN A 28 1.17 -6.23 -8.14
C ASN A 28 0.43 -4.95 -7.75
N VAL A 29 1.04 -3.80 -7.96
CA VAL A 29 0.40 -2.51 -7.69
C VAL A 29 -0.72 -2.22 -8.68
N VAL A 30 -0.50 -2.50 -9.96
CA VAL A 30 -1.52 -2.31 -11.00
C VAL A 30 -2.73 -3.21 -10.74
N ASP A 31 -2.51 -4.48 -10.38
CA ASP A 31 -3.59 -5.40 -10.01
C ASP A 31 -4.42 -4.83 -8.85
N LYS A 32 -3.77 -4.26 -7.84
CA LYS A 32 -4.46 -3.63 -6.71
C LYS A 32 -5.28 -2.41 -7.11
N PHE A 33 -4.79 -1.61 -8.06
CA PHE A 33 -5.56 -0.47 -8.57
C PHE A 33 -6.87 -0.94 -9.23
N VAL A 34 -6.79 -1.94 -10.08
CA VAL A 34 -7.96 -2.50 -10.77
C VAL A 34 -8.95 -3.06 -9.76
N ASP A 35 -8.48 -3.90 -8.83
CA ASP A 35 -9.32 -4.50 -7.78
C ASP A 35 -10.02 -3.44 -6.94
N ARG A 36 -9.30 -2.40 -6.54
CA ARG A 36 -9.87 -1.30 -5.75
C ARG A 36 -10.95 -0.54 -6.53
N SER A 37 -10.72 -0.31 -7.81
CA SER A 37 -11.70 0.33 -8.70
C SER A 37 -12.98 -0.51 -8.79
N ASP A 38 -12.85 -1.81 -8.97
CA ASP A 38 -13.98 -2.74 -9.08
C ASP A 38 -14.77 -2.80 -7.76
N VAL A 39 -14.09 -2.89 -6.63
CA VAL A 39 -14.72 -2.88 -5.30
C VAL A 39 -15.50 -1.58 -5.08
N GLY A 40 -14.93 -0.45 -5.46
CA GLY A 40 -15.60 0.85 -5.35
C GLY A 40 -16.86 0.91 -6.21
N PHE A 41 -16.78 0.41 -7.43
CA PHE A 41 -17.94 0.35 -8.34
C PHE A 41 -19.05 -0.54 -7.78
N GLU A 42 -18.71 -1.72 -7.28
CA GLU A 42 -19.70 -2.62 -6.66
C GLU A 42 -20.38 -1.97 -5.45
N LYS A 43 -19.60 -1.24 -4.65
CA LYS A 43 -20.10 -0.63 -3.42
C LYS A 43 -21.00 0.60 -3.66
N TYR A 44 -20.62 1.45 -4.62
CA TYR A 44 -21.26 2.76 -4.82
C TYR A 44 -22.11 2.83 -6.09
N GLY A 45 -21.96 1.88 -7.00
CA GLY A 45 -22.72 1.87 -8.26
C GLY A 45 -22.28 2.93 -9.26
N SER A 46 -21.15 3.59 -9.04
CA SER A 46 -20.63 4.63 -9.91
C SER A 46 -19.11 4.58 -9.98
N THR A 47 -18.55 5.10 -11.06
CA THR A 47 -17.10 5.23 -11.23
C THR A 47 -16.65 6.61 -10.80
N LEU A 48 -15.35 6.77 -10.62
CA LEU A 48 -14.75 8.09 -10.35
C LEU A 48 -15.03 9.07 -11.49
N ASP A 49 -15.04 8.60 -12.74
CA ASP A 49 -15.39 9.42 -13.90
C ASP A 49 -16.83 9.90 -13.84
N ASP A 50 -17.77 9.01 -13.46
CA ASP A 50 -19.17 9.38 -13.25
C ASP A 50 -19.30 10.48 -12.19
N GLU A 51 -18.65 10.30 -11.07
CA GLU A 51 -18.66 11.26 -9.96
C GLU A 51 -18.17 12.64 -10.43
N ARG A 52 -17.08 12.67 -11.18
CA ARG A 52 -16.50 13.90 -11.73
C ARG A 52 -17.43 14.57 -12.74
N ARG A 53 -17.96 13.81 -13.67
CA ARG A 53 -18.81 14.31 -14.77
C ARG A 53 -20.15 14.82 -14.27
N LEU A 54 -20.72 14.17 -13.29
CA LEU A 54 -21.99 14.56 -12.67
C LEU A 54 -21.84 15.64 -11.60
N LYS A 55 -20.61 16.11 -11.36
CA LYS A 55 -20.33 17.14 -10.36
C LYS A 55 -20.76 16.76 -8.95
N MET A 56 -20.72 15.46 -8.63
CA MET A 56 -21.04 14.93 -7.31
C MET A 56 -20.05 15.41 -6.25
N LYS A 57 -18.84 15.74 -6.68
CA LYS A 57 -17.78 16.24 -5.81
C LYS A 57 -17.01 17.34 -6.54
N GLY A 58 -16.81 18.50 -5.92
CA GLY A 58 -16.05 19.60 -6.49
C GLY A 58 -14.54 19.45 -6.29
N LEU A 59 -13.77 20.28 -6.98
CA LEU A 59 -12.31 20.28 -6.93
C LEU A 59 -11.77 20.41 -5.51
N GLN A 60 -12.34 21.32 -4.72
CA GLN A 60 -11.93 21.54 -3.32
C GLN A 60 -12.08 20.26 -2.48
N LYS A 61 -13.17 19.52 -2.69
CA LYS A 61 -13.43 18.28 -1.98
C LYS A 61 -12.41 17.19 -2.37
N TYR A 62 -12.07 17.09 -3.67
CA TYR A 62 -11.02 16.16 -4.12
C TYR A 62 -9.68 16.48 -3.47
N LEU A 63 -9.31 17.76 -3.42
CA LEU A 63 -8.04 18.18 -2.82
C LEU A 63 -8.01 17.89 -1.31
N ASN A 64 -9.09 18.14 -0.61
CA ASN A 64 -9.19 17.84 0.82
C ASN A 64 -9.09 16.33 1.09
N ASP A 65 -9.77 15.51 0.28
CA ASP A 65 -9.75 14.06 0.43
C ASP A 65 -8.35 13.51 0.18
N VAL A 66 -7.67 13.98 -0.87
CA VAL A 66 -6.30 13.56 -1.17
C VAL A 66 -5.35 13.97 -0.05
N GLN A 67 -5.47 15.17 0.47
CA GLN A 67 -4.62 15.62 1.57
C GLN A 67 -4.79 14.74 2.82
N GLN A 68 -6.03 14.41 3.16
CA GLN A 68 -6.33 13.52 4.28
C GLN A 68 -5.73 12.13 4.08
N GLU A 69 -5.87 11.57 2.88
CA GLU A 69 -5.30 10.26 2.55
C GLU A 69 -3.77 10.27 2.62
N LEU A 70 -3.12 11.34 2.16
CA LEU A 70 -1.66 11.47 2.27
C LEU A 70 -1.21 11.60 3.73
N MET A 71 -1.97 12.31 4.56
CA MET A 71 -1.69 12.41 5.99
C MET A 71 -1.81 11.04 6.66
N ASP A 72 -2.86 10.28 6.34
CA ASP A 72 -3.03 8.92 6.85
C ASP A 72 -1.90 8.01 6.40
N ALA A 73 -1.45 8.15 5.14
CA ALA A 73 -0.31 7.37 4.63
C ALA A 73 0.97 7.65 5.43
N VAL A 74 1.22 8.91 5.79
CA VAL A 74 2.37 9.26 6.64
C VAL A 74 2.26 8.61 8.02
N LEU A 75 1.07 8.62 8.60
CA LEU A 75 0.83 7.98 9.90
C LEU A 75 1.05 6.47 9.84
N TYR A 76 0.57 5.81 8.79
CA TYR A 76 0.80 4.37 8.61
C TYR A 76 2.28 4.04 8.42
N ILE A 77 3.01 4.85 7.69
CA ILE A 77 4.46 4.68 7.53
C ILE A 77 5.14 4.81 8.89
N GLN A 78 4.76 5.79 9.69
CA GLN A 78 5.35 5.99 11.01
C GLN A 78 5.04 4.80 11.93
N ALA A 79 3.80 4.33 11.94
CA ALA A 79 3.42 3.16 12.73
C ALA A 79 4.21 1.92 12.31
N ALA A 80 4.40 1.71 11.01
CA ALA A 80 5.20 0.60 10.50
C ALA A 80 6.67 0.71 10.91
N ARG A 81 7.24 1.92 10.89
CA ARG A 81 8.62 2.17 11.33
C ARG A 81 8.80 1.88 12.82
N GLU A 82 7.84 2.29 13.63
CA GLU A 82 7.87 2.02 15.07
C GLU A 82 7.75 0.53 15.36
N GLU A 83 6.86 -0.17 14.66
CA GLU A 83 6.73 -1.62 14.79
C GLU A 83 8.03 -2.33 14.39
N LEU A 84 8.64 -1.92 13.29
CA LEU A 84 9.91 -2.49 12.84
C LEU A 84 11.01 -2.27 13.88
N ARG A 85 11.08 -1.10 14.50
CA ARG A 85 12.03 -0.79 15.57
C ARG A 85 11.81 -1.69 16.77
N ASP A 86 10.56 -1.86 17.20
CA ASP A 86 10.23 -2.68 18.37
C ASP A 86 10.59 -4.16 18.12
N LEU A 87 10.31 -4.68 16.95
CA LEU A 87 10.72 -6.04 16.56
C LEU A 87 12.25 -6.18 16.53
N SER A 88 12.96 -5.16 16.07
CA SER A 88 14.43 -5.16 16.06
C SER A 88 15.01 -5.14 17.46
N GLU A 89 14.42 -4.37 18.38
CA GLU A 89 14.83 -4.33 19.80
C GLU A 89 14.59 -5.67 20.48
N GLU A 90 13.44 -6.31 20.24
CA GLU A 90 13.18 -7.65 20.78
C GLU A 90 14.21 -8.67 20.28
N ALA A 91 14.52 -8.63 18.98
CA ALA A 91 15.54 -9.50 18.41
C ALA A 91 16.92 -9.26 19.01
N LEU A 92 17.27 -8.01 19.28
CA LEU A 92 18.53 -7.66 19.95
C LEU A 92 18.59 -8.13 21.38
N ILE A 93 17.49 -7.99 22.12
CA ILE A 93 17.40 -8.47 23.51
C ILE A 93 17.56 -9.99 23.53
N ASP A 94 16.91 -10.71 22.64
CA ASP A 94 17.02 -12.17 22.56
C ASP A 94 18.46 -12.59 22.24
N LYS A 95 19.11 -11.92 21.29
CA LYS A 95 20.53 -12.17 20.96
C LYS A 95 21.44 -11.90 22.14
N PHE A 96 21.21 -10.82 22.87
CA PHE A 96 21.99 -10.49 24.06
C PHE A 96 21.88 -11.57 25.13
N ARG A 97 20.68 -12.10 25.35
CA ARG A 97 20.44 -13.18 26.31
C ARG A 97 21.13 -14.49 25.91
N GLU A 98 21.21 -14.78 24.62
CA GLU A 98 21.83 -15.99 24.06
C GLU A 98 23.35 -15.89 24.06
N ASP A 99 23.90 -14.71 23.79
CA ASP A 99 25.33 -14.47 23.55
C ASP A 99 26.19 -14.68 24.80
N LYS A 100 25.66 -14.45 25.99
CA LYS A 100 26.40 -14.54 27.26
C LYS A 100 27.71 -13.76 27.27
N SER A 101 27.77 -12.65 26.51
CA SER A 101 28.95 -11.82 26.41
C SER A 101 29.14 -10.95 27.66
N ASP A 102 30.35 -10.42 27.84
CA ASP A 102 30.65 -9.50 28.92
C ASP A 102 30.15 -8.07 28.64
N TYR A 103 29.54 -7.84 27.49
CA TYR A 103 28.98 -6.54 27.12
C TYR A 103 27.72 -6.24 27.92
N THR A 104 27.54 -4.99 28.31
CA THR A 104 26.23 -4.49 28.77
C THR A 104 25.27 -4.41 27.58
N TYR A 105 23.97 -4.33 27.82
CA TYR A 105 22.99 -4.24 26.73
C TYR A 105 23.23 -3.03 25.82
N PRO A 106 23.50 -1.80 26.31
CA PRO A 106 23.84 -0.68 25.44
C PRO A 106 25.08 -0.91 24.58
N GLU A 107 26.14 -1.52 25.14
CA GLU A 107 27.35 -1.86 24.38
C GLU A 107 27.06 -2.90 23.28
N PHE A 108 26.22 -3.87 23.57
CA PHE A 108 25.83 -4.90 22.61
C PHE A 108 25.07 -4.30 21.43
N VAL A 109 24.13 -3.39 21.68
CA VAL A 109 23.37 -2.71 20.62
C VAL A 109 24.29 -1.89 19.74
N GLU A 110 25.21 -1.12 20.32
CA GLU A 110 26.17 -0.32 19.57
C GLU A 110 27.03 -1.20 18.66
N LYS A 111 27.57 -2.27 19.18
CA LYS A 111 28.38 -3.22 18.41
C LYS A 111 27.58 -3.88 17.28
N PHE A 112 26.32 -4.23 17.53
CA PHE A 112 25.46 -4.85 16.54
C PHE A 112 25.25 -3.94 15.33
N TYR A 113 25.01 -2.65 15.55
CA TYR A 113 24.83 -1.69 14.46
C TYR A 113 26.15 -1.38 13.73
N GLU A 114 27.28 -1.38 14.39
CA GLU A 114 28.57 -1.25 13.74
C GLU A 114 28.85 -2.39 12.76
N GLU A 115 28.51 -3.62 13.12
CA GLU A 115 28.71 -4.80 12.27
C GLU A 115 27.78 -4.86 11.06
N LYS A 116 26.69 -4.09 11.06
CA LYS A 116 25.73 -4.07 9.96
C LYS A 116 26.07 -3.08 8.84
N ASP A 117 26.95 -2.16 9.08
CA ASP A 117 27.32 -1.12 8.09
C ASP A 117 28.26 -1.66 6.99
#